data_84e022fda095267b9510502fd2dfac25
#
_entry.id   84e022fda095267b9510502fd2dfac25
#
_cell.length_a   1.000
_cell.length_b   1.000
_cell.length_c   1.000
_cell.angle_alpha   90.00
_cell.angle_beta   90.00
_cell.angle_gamma   90.00
#
_symmetry.space_group_name_H-M   'P 1'
#
loop_
_entity.id
_entity.type
_entity.pdbx_description
1 polymer ?
#
loop_
_entity_poly.entity_id
_entity_poly.type
_entity_poly.pdbx_seq_one_letter_code
_entity_poly.pdbx_strand_id
1 'polypeptide(L)'
;MERRRPRTPPSRPLVLMVDGHDETLALYAIALSAMGFDVIPAKDSAEGFNRAWGLHPDIIVTELMLRHASGWELLERLKVEPRTRDIPVVVLTENAQSAAHERARRSGCAALFVKPCLPGQLGIELRKLLVPHVSPAHASASH
;
A
#
# COMPACT_ATOMS: atom_id res chain seq x y z
N MET A 1 20.86 -9.26 14.01
CA MET A 1 19.64 -8.67 13.57
C MET A 1 19.70 -8.26 12.11
N GLU A 2 18.70 -8.64 11.40
CA GLU A 2 18.63 -8.39 9.99
C GLU A 2 18.24 -6.95 9.73
N ARG A 3 19.02 -6.26 8.99
CA ARG A 3 18.66 -4.91 8.61
C ARG A 3 18.31 -4.88 7.13
N ARG A 4 17.26 -4.16 6.83
CA ARG A 4 16.84 -4.01 5.47
C ARG A 4 17.96 -3.39 4.64
N ARG A 5 18.30 -4.05 3.57
CA ARG A 5 19.33 -3.58 2.69
C ARG A 5 18.88 -2.29 2.00
N PRO A 6 19.75 -1.27 1.97
CA PRO A 6 19.39 -0.08 1.21
C PRO A 6 19.11 -0.46 -0.23
N ARG A 7 18.04 0.06 -0.74
CA ARG A 7 17.70 -0.21 -2.12
C ARG A 7 18.25 0.88 -2.98
N THR A 8 18.96 0.48 -4.03
CA THR A 8 19.14 1.40 -5.14
C THR A 8 17.75 1.72 -5.65
N PRO A 9 17.53 2.92 -6.21
CA PRO A 9 16.23 3.22 -6.76
C PRO A 9 15.81 2.07 -7.62
N PRO A 10 14.82 1.31 -7.19
CA PRO A 10 14.51 0.09 -7.90
C PRO A 10 13.92 0.45 -9.22
N SER A 11 14.37 -0.24 -10.20
CA SER A 11 13.72 -0.16 -11.46
C SER A 11 12.27 -0.65 -11.31
N ARG A 12 12.02 -1.56 -10.35
CA ARG A 12 10.66 -2.13 -10.19
C ARG A 12 10.31 -2.25 -8.71
N PRO A 13 9.65 -1.23 -8.16
CA PRO A 13 9.17 -1.33 -6.78
C PRO A 13 8.16 -2.45 -6.62
N LEU A 14 8.18 -3.08 -5.47
CA LEU A 14 7.30 -4.19 -5.15
C LEU A 14 6.04 -3.69 -4.47
N VAL A 15 4.88 -3.96 -5.08
CA VAL A 15 3.57 -3.56 -4.58
C VAL A 15 2.82 -4.81 -4.13
N LEU A 16 2.37 -4.82 -2.89
CA LEU A 16 1.45 -5.85 -2.43
C LEU A 16 0.03 -5.31 -2.58
N MET A 17 -0.78 -6.00 -3.37
CA MET A 17 -2.14 -5.57 -3.64
C MET A 17 -3.12 -6.53 -2.98
N VAL A 18 -3.93 -6.02 -2.05
CA VAL A 18 -4.85 -6.84 -1.27
C VAL A 18 -6.27 -6.48 -1.66
N ASP A 19 -6.99 -7.42 -2.25
CA ASP A 19 -8.36 -7.21 -2.70
C ASP A 19 -9.01 -8.57 -2.87
N GLY A 20 -10.28 -8.67 -2.50
CA GLY A 20 -10.99 -9.95 -2.57
C GLY A 20 -11.45 -10.35 -3.95
N HIS A 21 -11.31 -9.47 -4.93
CA HIS A 21 -11.82 -9.73 -6.29
C HIS A 21 -10.67 -10.07 -7.23
N ASP A 22 -10.69 -11.29 -7.75
CA ASP A 22 -9.64 -11.76 -8.65
C ASP A 22 -9.48 -10.87 -9.86
N GLU A 23 -10.61 -10.38 -10.40
CA GLU A 23 -10.56 -9.53 -11.59
C GLU A 23 -9.88 -8.21 -11.31
N THR A 24 -10.16 -7.63 -10.14
CA THR A 24 -9.50 -6.40 -9.73
C THR A 24 -8.01 -6.61 -9.59
N LEU A 25 -7.62 -7.68 -8.91
CA LEU A 25 -6.20 -8.00 -8.75
C LEU A 25 -5.51 -8.17 -10.10
N ALA A 26 -6.14 -8.89 -11.01
CA ALA A 26 -5.54 -9.13 -12.33
C ALA A 26 -5.40 -7.84 -13.11
N LEU A 27 -6.43 -7.01 -13.10
CA LEU A 27 -6.40 -5.75 -13.83
C LEU A 27 -5.29 -4.82 -13.35
N TYR A 28 -5.22 -4.62 -12.03
CA TYR A 28 -4.21 -3.74 -11.49
C TYR A 28 -2.82 -4.33 -11.63
N ALA A 29 -2.69 -5.66 -11.50
CA ALA A 29 -1.39 -6.30 -11.68
C ALA A 29 -0.84 -6.07 -13.08
N ILE A 30 -1.69 -6.26 -14.08
CA ILE A 30 -1.27 -6.07 -15.48
C ILE A 30 -0.89 -4.60 -15.72
N ALA A 31 -1.76 -3.69 -15.29
CA ALA A 31 -1.53 -2.27 -15.57
C ALA A 31 -0.33 -1.73 -14.82
N LEU A 32 -0.19 -2.07 -13.54
CA LEU A 32 0.94 -1.59 -12.76
C LEU A 32 2.24 -2.22 -13.23
N SER A 33 2.18 -3.48 -13.66
CA SER A 33 3.36 -4.13 -14.21
C SER A 33 3.86 -3.39 -15.45
N ALA A 34 2.93 -2.96 -16.29
CA ALA A 34 3.28 -2.18 -17.47
C ALA A 34 3.86 -0.82 -17.12
N MET A 35 3.59 -0.33 -15.92
CA MET A 35 4.12 0.94 -15.44
C MET A 35 5.43 0.79 -14.66
N GLY A 36 5.98 -0.41 -14.61
CA GLY A 36 7.28 -0.63 -13.98
C GLY A 36 7.23 -1.12 -12.55
N PHE A 37 6.11 -1.63 -12.08
CA PHE A 37 5.99 -2.22 -10.75
C PHE A 37 6.01 -3.73 -10.81
N ASP A 38 6.50 -4.37 -9.76
CA ASP A 38 6.22 -5.78 -9.51
C ASP A 38 5.06 -5.86 -8.56
N VAL A 39 4.07 -6.71 -8.86
CA VAL A 39 2.85 -6.78 -8.06
C VAL A 39 2.67 -8.17 -7.48
N ILE A 40 2.43 -8.22 -6.18
CA ILE A 40 2.10 -9.46 -5.48
C ILE A 40 0.65 -9.35 -5.03
N PRO A 41 -0.21 -10.31 -5.40
CA PRO A 41 -1.60 -10.27 -4.97
C PRO A 41 -1.80 -10.94 -3.62
N ALA A 42 -2.84 -10.51 -2.90
CA ALA A 42 -3.36 -11.20 -1.74
C ALA A 42 -4.87 -11.01 -1.73
N LYS A 43 -5.60 -12.02 -1.34
CA LYS A 43 -7.05 -12.00 -1.46
C LYS A 43 -7.76 -11.65 -0.17
N ASP A 44 -7.09 -11.74 0.95
CA ASP A 44 -7.71 -11.44 2.23
C ASP A 44 -6.67 -10.87 3.18
N SER A 45 -7.15 -10.51 4.36
CA SER A 45 -6.33 -9.84 5.36
C SER A 45 -5.18 -10.72 5.83
N ALA A 46 -5.45 -12.01 6.07
CA ALA A 46 -4.42 -12.91 6.57
C ALA A 46 -3.30 -13.11 5.55
N GLU A 47 -3.69 -13.34 4.31
CA GLU A 47 -2.69 -13.48 3.25
C GLU A 47 -1.92 -12.19 3.06
N GLY A 48 -2.62 -11.06 3.12
CA GLY A 48 -1.99 -9.76 3.00
C GLY A 48 -0.94 -9.53 4.06
N PHE A 49 -1.28 -9.83 5.31
CA PHE A 49 -0.32 -9.66 6.40
C PHE A 49 0.87 -10.60 6.24
N ASN A 50 0.61 -11.87 5.93
CA ASN A 50 1.70 -12.84 5.79
C ASN A 50 2.65 -12.46 4.67
N ARG A 51 2.14 -11.98 3.55
CA ARG A 51 2.99 -11.57 2.45
C ARG A 51 3.76 -10.30 2.76
N ALA A 52 3.13 -9.35 3.46
CA ALA A 52 3.83 -8.14 3.88
C ALA A 52 4.98 -8.48 4.82
N TRP A 53 4.71 -9.36 5.77
CA TRP A 53 5.71 -9.76 6.75
C TRP A 53 6.87 -10.52 6.11
N GLY A 54 6.54 -11.43 5.18
CA GLY A 54 7.55 -12.28 4.58
C GLY A 54 8.32 -11.65 3.44
N LEU A 55 7.65 -10.84 2.62
CA LEU A 55 8.25 -10.32 1.39
C LEU A 55 8.67 -8.85 1.50
N HIS A 56 8.18 -8.16 2.49
CA HIS A 56 8.55 -6.79 2.77
C HIS A 56 8.41 -5.87 1.54
N PRO A 57 7.20 -5.71 1.03
CA PRO A 57 7.00 -4.87 -0.16
C PRO A 57 7.35 -3.41 0.11
N ASP A 58 7.52 -2.68 -0.96
CA ASP A 58 7.82 -1.25 -0.86
C ASP A 58 6.58 -0.44 -0.52
N ILE A 59 5.41 -0.95 -0.90
CA ILE A 59 4.14 -0.28 -0.62
C ILE A 59 3.03 -1.33 -0.66
N ILE A 60 1.98 -1.08 0.12
CA ILE A 60 0.83 -1.97 0.18
C ILE A 60 -0.40 -1.19 -0.25
N VAL A 61 -1.22 -1.78 -1.12
CA VAL A 61 -2.52 -1.23 -1.51
C VAL A 61 -3.57 -2.21 -1.04
N THR A 62 -4.52 -1.76 -0.23
CA THR A 62 -5.54 -2.66 0.29
C THR A 62 -6.93 -2.07 0.19
N GLU A 63 -7.89 -2.94 -0.09
CA GLU A 63 -9.30 -2.65 0.03
C GLU A 63 -9.71 -2.73 1.51
N LEU A 64 -10.70 -1.96 1.91
CA LEU A 64 -11.22 -2.04 3.27
C LEU A 64 -12.24 -3.17 3.45
N MET A 65 -12.93 -3.52 2.37
CA MET A 65 -13.98 -4.53 2.44
C MET A 65 -13.40 -5.85 1.96
N LEU A 66 -12.85 -6.59 2.91
CA LEU A 66 -12.23 -7.88 2.65
C LEU A 66 -13.03 -8.98 3.33
N ARG A 67 -12.86 -10.21 2.85
CA ARG A 67 -13.50 -11.36 3.47
C ARG A 67 -12.84 -11.67 4.80
N HIS A 68 -13.61 -12.16 5.73
CA HIS A 68 -13.17 -12.71 7.03
C HIS A 68 -12.70 -11.65 8.00
N ALA A 69 -11.86 -10.75 7.57
CA ALA A 69 -11.37 -9.66 8.40
C ALA A 69 -11.29 -8.42 7.53
N SER A 70 -11.56 -7.28 8.11
CA SER A 70 -11.61 -6.04 7.35
C SER A 70 -10.22 -5.55 7.00
N GLY A 71 -10.15 -4.66 6.02
CA GLY A 71 -8.91 -3.98 5.69
C GLY A 71 -8.44 -3.06 6.81
N TRP A 72 -9.36 -2.59 7.67
CA TRP A 72 -8.95 -1.84 8.86
C TRP A 72 -8.11 -2.69 9.79
N GLU A 73 -8.53 -3.94 10.02
CA GLU A 73 -7.77 -4.84 10.86
C GLU A 73 -6.39 -5.10 10.28
N LEU A 74 -6.33 -5.28 8.97
CA LEU A 74 -5.05 -5.46 8.30
C LEU A 74 -4.16 -4.24 8.50
N LEU A 75 -4.71 -3.05 8.27
CA LEU A 75 -3.97 -1.81 8.41
C LEU A 75 -3.44 -1.67 9.84
N GLU A 76 -4.29 -1.93 10.83
CA GLU A 76 -3.88 -1.81 12.23
C GLU A 76 -2.79 -2.80 12.58
N ARG A 77 -2.92 -4.05 12.12
CA ARG A 77 -1.88 -5.05 12.37
C ARG A 77 -0.56 -4.67 11.74
N LEU A 78 -0.60 -4.17 10.52
CA LEU A 78 0.63 -3.76 9.83
C LEU A 78 1.33 -2.64 10.58
N LYS A 79 0.56 -1.73 11.16
CA LYS A 79 1.14 -0.54 11.79
C LYS A 79 1.69 -0.80 13.18
N VAL A 80 1.27 -1.87 13.84
CA VAL A 80 1.83 -2.21 15.15
C VAL A 80 2.96 -3.22 15.07
N GLU A 81 3.08 -3.93 13.96
CA GLU A 81 4.13 -4.94 13.82
C GLU A 81 5.45 -4.26 13.42
N PRO A 82 6.51 -4.42 14.20
CA PRO A 82 7.78 -3.75 13.90
C PRO A 82 8.31 -4.03 12.50
N ARG A 83 8.05 -5.22 11.99
CA ARG A 83 8.59 -5.63 10.70
C ARG A 83 7.87 -4.99 9.53
N THR A 84 6.63 -4.52 9.73
CA THR A 84 5.81 -3.98 8.64
C THR A 84 5.37 -2.54 8.84
N ARG A 85 5.55 -1.99 10.03
CA ARG A 85 4.93 -0.70 10.37
C ARG A 85 5.42 0.46 9.52
N ASP A 86 6.62 0.35 8.97
CA ASP A 86 7.17 1.44 8.16
C ASP A 86 6.81 1.35 6.69
N ILE A 87 6.14 0.27 6.29
CA ILE A 87 5.69 0.14 4.89
C ILE A 87 4.48 1.02 4.69
N PRO A 88 4.51 1.94 3.73
CA PRO A 88 3.34 2.79 3.48
C PRO A 88 2.17 1.95 2.97
N VAL A 89 0.98 2.26 3.50
CA VAL A 89 -0.25 1.56 3.12
C VAL A 89 -1.20 2.55 2.46
N VAL A 90 -1.63 2.22 1.27
CA VAL A 90 -2.61 2.97 0.51
C VAL A 90 -3.93 2.21 0.56
N VAL A 91 -5.01 2.90 0.86
CA VAL A 91 -6.34 2.30 0.84
C VAL A 91 -6.99 2.62 -0.49
N LEU A 92 -7.50 1.59 -1.15
CA LEU A 92 -8.22 1.72 -2.41
C LEU A 92 -9.55 1.00 -2.21
N THR A 93 -10.64 1.77 -2.05
CA THR A 93 -11.88 1.19 -1.57
C THR A 93 -13.10 1.68 -2.33
N GLU A 94 -14.11 0.82 -2.40
CA GLU A 94 -15.43 1.22 -2.90
C GLU A 94 -16.22 2.00 -1.88
N ASN A 95 -15.82 1.95 -0.62
CA ASN A 95 -16.57 2.62 0.45
C ASN A 95 -16.28 4.12 0.42
N ALA A 96 -17.31 4.90 0.07
CA ALA A 96 -17.16 6.34 -0.08
C ALA A 96 -17.59 7.12 1.17
N GLN A 97 -17.87 6.44 2.27
CA GLN A 97 -18.36 7.10 3.48
C GLN A 97 -17.24 7.84 4.21
N SER A 98 -17.53 9.04 4.63
CA SER A 98 -16.55 9.88 5.33
C SER A 98 -16.02 9.24 6.60
N ALA A 99 -16.91 8.57 7.34
CA ALA A 99 -16.50 7.93 8.59
C ALA A 99 -15.49 6.83 8.34
N ALA A 100 -15.65 6.05 7.26
CA ALA A 100 -14.71 5.01 6.91
C ALA A 100 -13.36 5.60 6.52
N HIS A 101 -13.38 6.69 5.77
CA HIS A 101 -12.16 7.37 5.35
C HIS A 101 -11.41 7.93 6.54
N GLU A 102 -12.15 8.53 7.47
CA GLU A 102 -11.53 9.09 8.65
C GLU A 102 -10.90 8.00 9.51
N ARG A 103 -11.58 6.88 9.65
CA ARG A 103 -11.02 5.76 10.39
C ARG A 103 -9.73 5.25 9.75
N ALA A 104 -9.72 5.15 8.43
CA ALA A 104 -8.52 4.68 7.74
C ALA A 104 -7.34 5.63 7.96
N ARG A 105 -7.59 6.94 7.90
CA ARG A 105 -6.54 7.91 8.16
C ARG A 105 -5.99 7.79 9.58
N ARG A 106 -6.89 7.67 10.56
CA ARG A 106 -6.47 7.52 11.95
C ARG A 106 -5.72 6.22 12.18
N SER A 107 -5.99 5.21 11.37
CA SER A 107 -5.29 3.94 11.46
C SER A 107 -3.94 3.95 10.77
N GLY A 108 -3.57 5.06 10.14
CA GLY A 108 -2.21 5.25 9.65
C GLY A 108 -2.00 5.00 8.18
N CYS A 109 -3.05 5.03 7.34
CA CYS A 109 -2.82 4.90 5.91
C CYS A 109 -2.13 6.15 5.36
N ALA A 110 -1.28 5.93 4.34
CA ALA A 110 -0.55 7.02 3.72
C ALA A 110 -1.40 7.80 2.73
N ALA A 111 -2.38 7.15 2.13
CA ALA A 111 -3.29 7.78 1.19
C ALA A 111 -4.53 6.91 1.04
N LEU A 112 -5.60 7.51 0.56
CA LEU A 112 -6.86 6.79 0.35
C LEU A 112 -7.49 7.25 -0.95
N PHE A 113 -7.89 6.28 -1.77
CA PHE A 113 -8.57 6.56 -3.03
C PHE A 113 -9.86 5.77 -3.10
N VAL A 114 -10.90 6.37 -3.67
CA VAL A 114 -12.20 5.73 -3.81
C VAL A 114 -12.32 5.18 -5.22
N LYS A 115 -12.75 3.94 -5.34
CA LYS A 115 -13.01 3.34 -6.65
C LYS A 115 -14.24 4.00 -7.28
N PRO A 116 -14.26 4.17 -8.58
CA PRO A 116 -13.26 3.73 -9.54
C PRO A 116 -12.03 4.62 -9.54
N CYS A 117 -10.88 4.01 -9.48
CA CYS A 117 -9.59 4.68 -9.60
C CYS A 117 -8.85 3.95 -10.70
N LEU A 118 -8.55 4.62 -11.78
CA LEU A 118 -7.91 3.97 -12.91
C LEU A 118 -6.52 3.50 -12.52
N PRO A 119 -6.10 2.32 -12.99
CA PRO A 119 -4.77 1.82 -12.62
C PRO A 119 -3.63 2.80 -12.94
N GLY A 120 -3.76 3.54 -14.04
CA GLY A 120 -2.75 4.54 -14.37
C GLY A 120 -2.68 5.66 -13.34
N GLN A 121 -3.83 6.10 -12.84
CA GLN A 121 -3.86 7.10 -11.77
C GLN A 121 -3.24 6.55 -10.49
N LEU A 122 -3.60 5.33 -10.14
CA LEU A 122 -3.03 4.70 -8.96
C LEU A 122 -1.52 4.62 -9.08
N GLY A 123 -1.02 4.16 -10.23
CA GLY A 123 0.41 4.04 -10.44
C GLY A 123 1.16 5.35 -10.24
N ILE A 124 0.60 6.45 -10.75
CA ILE A 124 1.20 7.76 -10.57
C ILE A 124 1.27 8.13 -9.09
N GLU A 125 0.18 7.87 -8.35
CA GLU A 125 0.16 8.18 -6.92
C GLU A 125 1.12 7.30 -6.13
N LEU A 126 1.24 6.03 -6.49
CA LEU A 126 2.21 5.15 -5.85
C LEU A 126 3.63 5.64 -6.07
N ARG A 127 3.94 6.09 -7.28
CA ARG A 127 5.26 6.63 -7.56
C ARG A 127 5.58 7.83 -6.68
N LYS A 128 4.59 8.71 -6.47
CA LYS A 128 4.80 9.87 -5.61
C LYS A 128 5.14 9.48 -4.19
N LEU A 129 4.48 8.44 -3.69
CA LEU A 129 4.71 7.98 -2.32
C LEU A 129 6.04 7.26 -2.18
N LEU A 130 6.58 6.72 -3.27
CA LEU A 130 7.82 5.97 -3.25
C LEU A 130 9.05 6.84 -3.53
N VAL A 131 8.86 8.06 -3.99
CA VAL A 131 9.98 8.96 -4.24
C VAL A 131 10.69 9.22 -2.90
N PRO A 132 12.03 9.11 -2.87
CA PRO A 132 12.75 9.45 -1.66
C PRO A 132 12.36 10.84 -1.19
N HIS A 133 11.95 10.90 0.05
CA HIS A 133 11.33 12.09 0.60
C HIS A 133 12.39 12.94 1.25
N VAL A 134 12.60 14.12 0.71
CA VAL A 134 13.41 15.10 1.44
C VAL A 134 12.57 15.54 2.62
N SER A 135 13.02 15.20 3.82
CA SER A 135 12.30 15.53 5.02
C SER A 135 11.97 17.02 5.04
N PRO A 136 10.76 17.38 5.44
CA PRO A 136 10.46 18.81 5.63
C PRO A 136 11.44 19.51 6.55
N ALA A 137 11.97 18.77 7.52
CA ALA A 137 13.00 19.33 8.41
C ALA A 137 14.24 19.69 7.61
N HIS A 138 14.64 18.85 6.67
CA HIS A 138 15.78 19.16 5.83
C HIS A 138 15.47 20.32 4.92
N ALA A 139 14.30 20.30 4.31
CA ALA A 139 13.90 21.40 3.46
C ALA A 139 13.86 22.70 4.26
N SER A 140 13.35 22.64 5.49
CA SER A 140 13.29 23.80 6.36
C SER A 140 14.66 24.23 6.81
N ALA A 141 15.51 23.26 7.11
CA ALA A 141 16.84 23.57 7.59
C ALA A 141 17.67 24.27 6.53
N SER A 142 17.29 24.13 5.30
CA SER A 142 18.01 24.79 4.21
C SER A 142 17.64 26.25 4.09
N HIS A 143 16.68 26.71 4.87
CA HIS A 143 16.34 28.11 4.85
C HIS A 143 16.86 28.86 5.98
#